data_ed4aee994b2523fd26d3c9671da4e630
#
_entry.id   ed4aee994b2523fd26d3c9671da4e630
#
_cell.length_a   1.000
_cell.length_b   1.000
_cell.length_c   1.000
_cell.angle_alpha   90.00
_cell.angle_beta   90.00
_cell.angle_gamma   90.00
#
_symmetry.space_group_name_H-M   'P 1'
#
loop_
_entity.id
_entity.type
_entity.pdbx_description
1 polymer ?
#
loop_
_entity_poly.entity_id
_entity_poly.type
_entity_poly.pdbx_seq_one_letter_code
_entity_poly.pdbx_strand_id
1 'polypeptide(L)'
;SLSDYLYKFMKHLNLKSAVLIGNSMGGHIGLIFSKEHSEMVDGLILTGSSGLYESAMGDSFPRRGDKDYIREKTEEVFYDPKVATDELVNNVFAIANNRVSILRLLGYAKSAIRHNMAEDLPHFKMPICLIWGEHDKVTPPKVANEFHALLSNSELHWVPLCGHAPM
;
A
#
# COMPACT_ATOMS: atom_id res chain seq x y z
N SER A 1 3.99 -11.91 -11.56
CA SER A 1 3.43 -10.94 -10.60
C SER A 1 4.53 -10.33 -9.71
N LEU A 2 4.20 -9.32 -8.92
CA LEU A 2 5.14 -8.78 -7.91
C LEU A 2 5.34 -9.79 -6.76
N SER A 3 4.34 -10.59 -6.43
CA SER A 3 4.45 -11.71 -5.50
C SER A 3 5.49 -12.75 -5.98
N ASP A 4 5.51 -13.09 -7.27
CA ASP A 4 6.53 -14.00 -7.84
C ASP A 4 7.95 -13.44 -7.70
N TYR A 5 8.14 -12.12 -7.83
CA TYR A 5 9.44 -11.51 -7.60
C TYR A 5 9.88 -11.65 -6.15
N LEU A 6 8.97 -11.42 -5.19
CA LEU A 6 9.23 -11.61 -3.77
C LEU A 6 9.59 -13.08 -3.48
N TYR A 7 8.84 -14.03 -4.04
CA TYR A 7 9.15 -15.46 -3.92
C TYR A 7 10.57 -15.79 -4.40
N LYS A 8 10.92 -15.34 -5.63
CA LYS A 8 12.25 -15.57 -6.21
C LYS A 8 13.35 -14.93 -5.37
N PHE A 9 13.10 -13.73 -4.84
CA PHE A 9 14.04 -13.02 -3.97
C PHE A 9 14.29 -13.78 -2.67
N MET A 10 13.24 -14.22 -1.97
CA MET A 10 13.37 -15.01 -0.75
C MET A 10 14.08 -16.34 -1.02
N LYS A 11 13.76 -17.01 -2.12
CA LYS A 11 14.47 -18.26 -2.52
C LYS A 11 15.94 -18.01 -2.84
N HIS A 12 16.27 -16.92 -3.52
CA HIS A 12 17.66 -16.55 -3.81
C HIS A 12 18.49 -16.32 -2.54
N LEU A 13 17.86 -15.74 -1.51
CA LEU A 13 18.48 -15.53 -0.20
C LEU A 13 18.41 -16.76 0.73
N ASN A 14 17.84 -17.88 0.26
CA ASN A 14 17.60 -19.08 1.06
C ASN A 14 16.78 -18.82 2.33
N LEU A 15 15.88 -17.80 2.31
CA LEU A 15 14.96 -17.54 3.41
C LEU A 15 13.84 -18.58 3.40
N LYS A 16 13.63 -19.23 4.55
CA LYS A 16 12.54 -20.20 4.72
C LYS A 16 11.22 -19.47 4.97
N SER A 17 11.26 -18.48 5.85
CA SER A 17 10.13 -17.60 6.18
C SER A 17 10.61 -16.22 6.61
N ALA A 18 9.71 -15.28 6.69
CA ALA A 18 9.97 -13.91 7.14
C ALA A 18 8.70 -13.23 7.67
N VAL A 19 8.88 -12.22 8.50
CA VAL A 19 7.86 -11.19 8.73
C VAL A 19 7.94 -10.18 7.59
N LEU A 20 6.84 -9.96 6.90
CA LEU A 20 6.76 -8.99 5.80
C LEU A 20 6.20 -7.66 6.31
N ILE A 21 6.85 -6.58 5.94
CA ILE A 21 6.38 -5.22 6.23
C ILE A 21 6.05 -4.54 4.90
N GLY A 22 4.84 -4.03 4.77
CA GLY A 22 4.41 -3.37 3.53
C GLY A 22 3.50 -2.17 3.75
N ASN A 23 3.83 -1.06 3.07
CA ASN A 23 2.97 0.11 2.99
C ASN A 23 2.17 0.10 1.69
N SER A 24 0.88 0.49 1.77
CA SER A 24 0.03 0.68 0.60
C SER A 24 0.04 -0.54 -0.34
N MET A 25 0.45 -0.38 -1.59
CA MET A 25 0.64 -1.48 -2.54
C MET A 25 1.61 -2.56 -2.04
N GLY A 26 2.63 -2.20 -1.25
CA GLY A 26 3.54 -3.16 -0.64
C GLY A 26 2.83 -4.09 0.34
N GLY A 27 1.89 -3.56 1.12
CA GLY A 27 1.02 -4.35 1.99
C GLY A 27 0.14 -5.32 1.19
N HIS A 28 -0.47 -4.84 0.09
CA HIS A 28 -1.26 -5.68 -0.80
C HIS A 28 -0.44 -6.83 -1.41
N ILE A 29 0.81 -6.55 -1.83
CA ILE A 29 1.73 -7.60 -2.32
C ILE A 29 2.00 -8.62 -1.22
N GLY A 30 2.23 -8.17 0.02
CA GLY A 30 2.40 -9.04 1.18
C GLY A 30 1.19 -9.94 1.43
N LEU A 31 -0.02 -9.40 1.30
CA LEU A 31 -1.27 -10.16 1.41
C LEU A 31 -1.38 -11.23 0.31
N ILE A 32 -1.15 -10.85 -0.96
CA ILE A 32 -1.17 -11.81 -2.08
C ILE A 32 -0.12 -12.90 -1.86
N PHE A 33 1.09 -12.52 -1.48
CA PHE A 33 2.17 -13.46 -1.19
C PHE A 33 1.79 -14.42 -0.06
N SER A 34 1.18 -13.92 1.01
CA SER A 34 0.74 -14.75 2.14
C SER A 34 -0.38 -15.73 1.78
N LYS A 35 -1.24 -15.35 0.82
CA LYS A 35 -2.25 -16.26 0.26
C LYS A 35 -1.61 -17.39 -0.56
N GLU A 36 -0.59 -17.07 -1.35
CA GLU A 36 0.08 -18.01 -2.27
C GLU A 36 1.13 -18.88 -1.57
N HIS A 37 1.79 -18.36 -0.51
CA HIS A 37 2.95 -18.94 0.15
C HIS A 37 2.88 -18.75 1.67
N SER A 38 1.79 -19.17 2.31
CA SER A 38 1.54 -18.94 3.74
C SER A 38 2.62 -19.55 4.64
N GLU A 39 3.24 -20.65 4.22
CA GLU A 39 4.34 -21.32 4.91
C GLU A 39 5.64 -20.51 4.96
N MET A 40 5.74 -19.46 4.14
CA MET A 40 6.89 -18.55 4.08
C MET A 40 6.66 -17.24 4.84
N VAL A 41 5.53 -17.09 5.53
CA VAL A 41 5.17 -15.83 6.20
C VAL A 41 4.92 -16.05 7.67
N ASP A 42 5.84 -15.59 8.52
CA ASP A 42 5.74 -15.67 9.98
C ASP A 42 4.79 -14.61 10.56
N GLY A 43 4.55 -13.53 9.83
CA GLY A 43 3.65 -12.45 10.20
C GLY A 43 3.65 -11.33 9.17
N LEU A 44 2.66 -10.43 9.28
CA LEU A 44 2.53 -9.23 8.44
C LEU A 44 2.50 -7.98 9.30
N ILE A 45 3.17 -6.93 8.83
CA ILE A 45 2.99 -5.57 9.31
C ILE A 45 2.50 -4.73 8.12
N LEU A 46 1.26 -4.28 8.20
CA LEU A 46 0.58 -3.55 7.14
C LEU A 46 0.39 -2.11 7.54
N THR A 47 0.97 -1.19 6.78
CA THR A 47 0.83 0.25 7.02
C THR A 47 0.05 0.90 5.89
N GLY A 48 -1.10 1.50 6.18
CA GLY A 48 -1.96 2.11 5.16
C GLY A 48 -2.20 1.19 3.95
N SER A 49 -2.44 -0.11 4.17
CA SER A 49 -2.40 -1.12 3.11
C SER A 49 -3.53 -0.96 2.09
N SER A 50 -3.17 -1.16 0.82
CA SER A 50 -4.13 -1.49 -0.24
C SER A 50 -4.64 -2.94 -0.07
N GLY A 51 -5.67 -3.29 -0.83
CA GLY A 51 -6.22 -4.66 -0.86
C GLY A 51 -7.71 -4.75 -0.57
N LEU A 52 -8.31 -3.67 -0.06
CA LEU A 52 -9.76 -3.50 0.07
C LEU A 52 -10.21 -2.31 -0.77
N TYR A 53 -10.31 -1.13 -0.18
CA TYR A 53 -10.74 0.09 -0.84
C TYR A 53 -9.65 1.17 -0.78
N GLU A 54 -9.52 1.93 -1.88
CA GLU A 54 -8.63 3.08 -1.98
C GLU A 54 -9.39 4.28 -2.57
N SER A 55 -9.34 5.45 -1.92
CA SER A 55 -10.04 6.65 -2.39
C SER A 55 -9.28 7.42 -3.47
N ALA A 56 -7.95 7.29 -3.52
CA ALA A 56 -7.10 8.07 -4.41
C ALA A 56 -7.16 7.66 -5.89
N MET A 57 -7.80 6.54 -6.18
CA MET A 57 -7.93 5.99 -7.54
C MET A 57 -9.25 6.40 -8.22
N GLY A 58 -9.86 7.51 -7.77
CA GLY A 58 -11.05 8.06 -8.41
C GLY A 58 -10.84 8.36 -9.90
N ASP A 59 -11.95 8.59 -10.60
CA ASP A 59 -12.13 8.68 -12.06
C ASP A 59 -11.26 9.71 -12.83
N SER A 60 -10.45 10.48 -12.13
CA SER A 60 -9.57 11.47 -12.76
C SER A 60 -8.20 10.90 -13.05
N PHE A 61 -7.95 10.59 -14.29
CA PHE A 61 -6.59 10.41 -14.78
C PHE A 61 -5.77 11.66 -14.44
N PRO A 62 -4.66 11.52 -13.71
CA PRO A 62 -3.93 12.68 -13.22
C PRO A 62 -3.52 13.58 -14.39
N ARG A 63 -3.71 14.88 -14.23
CA ARG A 63 -3.16 15.91 -15.10
C ARG A 63 -1.64 15.93 -14.93
N ARG A 64 -0.96 14.88 -15.40
CA ARG A 64 0.47 14.61 -15.15
C ARG A 64 1.39 15.73 -15.63
N GLY A 65 0.95 16.54 -16.61
CA GLY A 65 1.69 17.70 -17.08
C GLY A 65 1.49 18.95 -16.22
N ASP A 66 0.57 18.92 -15.26
CA ASP A 66 0.26 20.01 -14.35
C ASP A 66 1.00 19.79 -13.03
N LYS A 67 2.02 20.60 -12.79
CA LYS A 67 2.87 20.45 -11.60
C LYS A 67 2.14 20.83 -10.30
N ASP A 68 1.21 21.79 -10.36
CA ASP A 68 0.43 22.19 -9.19
C ASP A 68 -0.52 21.08 -8.78
N TYR A 69 -1.14 20.40 -9.74
CA TYR A 69 -1.93 19.20 -9.48
C TYR A 69 -1.08 18.06 -8.85
N ILE A 70 0.14 17.84 -9.37
CA ILE A 70 1.03 16.82 -8.79
C ILE A 70 1.44 17.20 -7.36
N ARG A 71 1.66 18.48 -7.08
CA ARG A 71 1.92 18.98 -5.73
C ARG A 71 0.75 18.67 -4.81
N GLU A 72 -0.46 19.08 -5.17
CA GLU A 72 -1.68 18.82 -4.39
C GLU A 72 -1.82 17.34 -4.06
N LYS A 73 -1.66 16.44 -5.05
CA LYS A 73 -1.74 14.99 -4.85
C LYS A 73 -0.60 14.43 -4.01
N THR A 74 0.58 15.02 -4.03
CA THR A 74 1.69 14.62 -3.17
C THR A 74 1.45 15.06 -1.73
N GLU A 75 0.90 16.25 -1.52
CA GLU A 75 0.54 16.79 -0.20
C GLU A 75 -0.58 15.97 0.47
N GLU A 76 -1.55 15.47 -0.29
CA GLU A 76 -2.65 14.64 0.22
C GLU A 76 -2.19 13.35 0.92
N VAL A 77 -0.99 12.86 0.58
CA VAL A 77 -0.41 11.66 1.19
C VAL A 77 0.00 11.88 2.66
N PHE A 78 0.31 13.13 3.02
CA PHE A 78 0.83 13.49 4.34
C PHE A 78 -0.21 14.25 5.17
N TYR A 79 -0.09 14.15 6.49
CA TYR A 79 -0.86 14.97 7.41
C TYR A 79 -0.41 16.44 7.35
N ASP A 80 0.91 16.68 7.46
CA ASP A 80 1.51 18.00 7.26
C ASP A 80 1.93 18.14 5.77
N PRO A 81 1.27 19.05 5.00
CA PRO A 81 1.61 19.26 3.60
C PRO A 81 3.07 19.69 3.36
N LYS A 82 3.73 20.27 4.37
CA LYS A 82 5.13 20.71 4.27
C LYS A 82 6.12 19.55 4.07
N VAL A 83 5.72 18.33 4.40
CA VAL A 83 6.51 17.12 4.12
C VAL A 83 6.68 16.91 2.60
N ALA A 84 5.73 17.36 1.80
CA ALA A 84 5.81 17.36 0.34
C ALA A 84 6.74 18.49 -0.16
N THR A 85 8.03 18.35 0.11
CA THR A 85 9.06 19.32 -0.30
C THR A 85 9.08 19.52 -1.83
N ASP A 86 9.66 20.61 -2.30
CA ASP A 86 9.84 20.87 -3.73
C ASP A 86 10.62 19.76 -4.42
N GLU A 87 11.61 19.19 -3.74
CA GLU A 87 12.40 18.06 -4.25
C GLU A 87 11.52 16.84 -4.44
N LEU A 88 10.69 16.47 -3.44
CA LEU A 88 9.78 15.34 -3.54
C LEU A 88 8.76 15.54 -4.67
N VAL A 89 8.16 16.73 -4.75
CA VAL A 89 7.20 17.06 -5.83
C VAL A 89 7.86 16.99 -7.21
N ASN A 90 9.10 17.47 -7.35
CA ASN A 90 9.84 17.37 -8.61
C ASN A 90 10.13 15.92 -8.99
N ASN A 91 10.47 15.07 -8.04
CA ASN A 91 10.71 13.64 -8.27
C ASN A 91 9.42 12.93 -8.71
N VAL A 92 8.30 13.19 -8.03
CA VAL A 92 6.99 12.64 -8.41
C VAL A 92 6.59 13.11 -9.80
N PHE A 93 6.78 14.42 -10.11
CA PHE A 93 6.50 14.99 -11.41
C PHE A 93 7.32 14.33 -12.52
N ALA A 94 8.62 14.12 -12.29
CA ALA A 94 9.50 13.44 -13.25
C ALA A 94 9.05 11.98 -13.51
N ILE A 95 8.68 11.24 -12.46
CA ILE A 95 8.17 9.86 -12.58
C ILE A 95 6.84 9.84 -13.34
N ALA A 96 5.90 10.74 -13.00
CA ALA A 96 4.58 10.82 -13.63
C ALA A 96 4.67 11.18 -15.12
N ASN A 97 5.71 11.91 -15.54
CA ASN A 97 5.94 12.28 -16.92
C ASN A 97 6.87 11.33 -17.68
N ASN A 98 7.46 10.35 -17.01
CA ASN A 98 8.17 9.27 -17.68
C ASN A 98 7.19 8.23 -18.23
N ARG A 99 7.14 8.08 -19.55
CA ARG A 99 6.17 7.21 -20.25
C ARG A 99 6.22 5.75 -19.78
N VAL A 100 7.40 5.21 -19.53
CA VAL A 100 7.55 3.80 -19.10
C VAL A 100 7.08 3.65 -17.66
N SER A 101 7.49 4.57 -16.77
CA SER A 101 7.13 4.55 -15.36
C SER A 101 5.63 4.69 -15.16
N ILE A 102 4.98 5.64 -15.85
CA ILE A 102 3.54 5.86 -15.71
C ILE A 102 2.72 4.66 -16.22
N LEU A 103 3.11 4.03 -17.32
CA LEU A 103 2.40 2.84 -17.82
C LEU A 103 2.51 1.67 -16.85
N ARG A 104 3.66 1.49 -16.19
CA ARG A 104 3.83 0.47 -15.14
C ARG A 104 2.95 0.78 -13.93
N LEU A 105 3.00 2.02 -13.43
CA LEU A 105 2.19 2.45 -12.29
C LEU A 105 0.69 2.24 -12.55
N LEU A 106 0.21 2.63 -13.73
CA LEU A 106 -1.19 2.42 -14.12
C LEU A 106 -1.56 0.93 -14.22
N GLY A 107 -0.63 0.09 -14.69
CA GLY A 107 -0.82 -1.35 -14.71
C GLY A 107 -0.97 -1.92 -13.31
N TYR A 108 -0.12 -1.50 -12.36
CA TYR A 108 -0.20 -1.93 -10.97
C TYR A 108 -1.46 -1.43 -10.28
N ALA A 109 -1.81 -0.16 -10.48
CA ALA A 109 -3.01 0.44 -9.93
C ALA A 109 -4.28 -0.29 -10.38
N LYS A 110 -4.43 -0.54 -11.68
CA LYS A 110 -5.55 -1.31 -12.24
C LYS A 110 -5.59 -2.75 -11.72
N SER A 111 -4.44 -3.35 -11.48
CA SER A 111 -4.35 -4.69 -10.89
C SER A 111 -4.81 -4.68 -9.43
N ALA A 112 -4.38 -3.69 -8.65
CA ALA A 112 -4.74 -3.56 -7.24
C ALA A 112 -6.26 -3.39 -7.06
N ILE A 113 -6.91 -2.54 -7.85
CA ILE A 113 -8.36 -2.32 -7.80
C ILE A 113 -9.15 -3.62 -8.10
N ARG A 114 -8.64 -4.48 -8.97
CA ARG A 114 -9.30 -5.74 -9.35
C ARG A 114 -9.12 -6.85 -8.32
N HIS A 115 -8.14 -6.72 -7.46
CA HIS A 115 -7.76 -7.72 -6.47
C HIS A 115 -8.25 -7.31 -5.07
N ASN A 116 -9.57 -7.37 -4.86
CA ASN A 116 -10.12 -7.18 -3.52
C ASN A 116 -9.89 -8.45 -2.70
N MET A 117 -9.30 -8.29 -1.51
CA MET A 117 -8.89 -9.38 -0.63
C MET A 117 -9.93 -9.74 0.45
N ALA A 118 -11.11 -9.11 0.43
CA ALA A 118 -12.11 -9.27 1.50
C ALA A 118 -12.49 -10.74 1.75
N GLU A 119 -12.58 -11.54 0.69
CA GLU A 119 -12.91 -12.97 0.80
C GLU A 119 -11.72 -13.81 1.32
N ASP A 120 -10.50 -13.35 1.14
CA ASP A 120 -9.28 -14.07 1.51
C ASP A 120 -8.84 -13.79 2.96
N LEU A 121 -9.02 -12.55 3.44
CA LEU A 121 -8.54 -12.10 4.75
C LEU A 121 -8.98 -12.97 5.93
N PRO A 122 -10.22 -13.51 6.01
CA PRO A 122 -10.65 -14.39 7.09
C PRO A 122 -9.85 -15.70 7.19
N HIS A 123 -9.17 -16.08 6.13
CA HIS A 123 -8.40 -17.33 6.06
C HIS A 123 -6.95 -17.20 6.55
N PHE A 124 -6.47 -15.97 6.78
CA PHE A 124 -5.12 -15.71 7.25
C PHE A 124 -4.97 -16.07 8.73
N LYS A 125 -3.95 -16.88 9.07
CA LYS A 125 -3.72 -17.40 10.43
C LYS A 125 -2.49 -16.80 11.11
N MET A 126 -1.54 -16.26 10.31
CA MET A 126 -0.37 -15.59 10.86
C MET A 126 -0.76 -14.33 11.65
N PRO A 127 0.03 -13.90 12.62
CA PRO A 127 -0.18 -12.63 13.31
C PRO A 127 -0.03 -11.44 12.35
N ILE A 128 -0.93 -10.48 12.45
CA ILE A 128 -0.95 -9.30 11.59
C ILE A 128 -1.04 -8.04 12.44
N CYS A 129 -0.08 -7.13 12.25
CA CYS A 129 -0.09 -5.82 12.85
C CYS A 129 -0.53 -4.80 11.81
N LEU A 130 -1.61 -4.09 12.09
CA LEU A 130 -2.11 -2.98 11.27
C LEU A 130 -1.68 -1.66 11.90
N ILE A 131 -0.98 -0.82 11.14
CA ILE A 131 -0.55 0.51 11.58
C ILE A 131 -1.12 1.52 10.61
N TRP A 132 -1.92 2.47 11.12
CA TRP A 132 -2.67 3.37 10.26
C TRP A 132 -2.66 4.81 10.75
N GLY A 133 -2.48 5.75 9.83
CA GLY A 133 -2.64 7.17 10.11
C GLY A 133 -4.11 7.54 10.33
N GLU A 134 -4.40 8.28 11.40
CA GLU A 134 -5.76 8.75 11.69
C GLU A 134 -6.33 9.65 10.59
N HIS A 135 -5.44 10.26 9.80
CA HIS A 135 -5.77 11.20 8.72
C HIS A 135 -5.41 10.66 7.33
N ASP A 136 -5.34 9.33 7.18
CA ASP A 136 -5.07 8.72 5.88
C ASP A 136 -6.22 9.01 4.89
N LYS A 137 -5.90 9.74 3.81
CA LYS A 137 -6.85 10.10 2.75
C LYS A 137 -6.82 9.13 1.57
N VAL A 138 -5.78 8.30 1.47
CA VAL A 138 -5.59 7.32 0.38
C VAL A 138 -6.33 6.03 0.70
N THR A 139 -6.01 5.42 1.84
CA THR A 139 -6.75 4.30 2.43
C THR A 139 -7.37 4.76 3.75
N PRO A 140 -8.59 5.33 3.71
CA PRO A 140 -9.17 5.99 4.87
C PRO A 140 -9.30 5.09 6.10
N PRO A 141 -9.39 5.65 7.32
CA PRO A 141 -9.49 4.89 8.58
C PRO A 141 -10.55 3.79 8.59
N LYS A 142 -11.66 3.97 7.86
CA LYS A 142 -12.67 2.92 7.70
C LYS A 142 -12.12 1.63 7.09
N VAL A 143 -11.11 1.74 6.23
CA VAL A 143 -10.46 0.58 5.59
C VAL A 143 -9.63 -0.20 6.61
N ALA A 144 -8.92 0.48 7.52
CA ALA A 144 -8.22 -0.16 8.63
C ALA A 144 -9.16 -0.95 9.54
N ASN A 145 -10.30 -0.36 9.88
CA ASN A 145 -11.32 -1.04 10.68
C ASN A 145 -11.90 -2.26 9.96
N GLU A 146 -12.08 -2.18 8.64
CA GLU A 146 -12.55 -3.31 7.82
C GLU A 146 -11.50 -4.43 7.77
N PHE A 147 -10.21 -4.09 7.57
CA PHE A 147 -9.12 -5.06 7.68
C PHE A 147 -9.13 -5.77 9.03
N HIS A 148 -9.21 -5.00 10.12
CA HIS A 148 -9.21 -5.55 11.47
C HIS A 148 -10.43 -6.45 11.75
N ALA A 149 -11.60 -6.09 11.21
CA ALA A 149 -12.82 -6.89 11.35
C ALA A 149 -12.75 -8.22 10.58
N LEU A 150 -12.08 -8.25 9.42
CA LEU A 150 -11.96 -9.43 8.59
C LEU A 150 -10.81 -10.37 9.02
N LEU A 151 -9.77 -9.83 9.66
CA LEU A 151 -8.59 -10.57 10.08
C LEU A 151 -8.76 -11.12 11.50
N SER A 152 -8.83 -12.44 11.65
CA SER A 152 -9.07 -13.10 12.95
C SER A 152 -7.91 -12.99 13.95
N ASN A 153 -6.71 -12.70 13.49
CA ASN A 153 -5.48 -12.60 14.30
C ASN A 153 -4.74 -11.30 13.98
N SER A 154 -5.36 -10.17 14.29
CA SER A 154 -4.78 -8.85 14.02
C SER A 154 -4.86 -7.92 15.21
N GLU A 155 -3.90 -7.00 15.27
CA GLU A 155 -3.91 -5.83 16.15
C GLU A 155 -3.91 -4.57 15.29
N LEU A 156 -4.69 -3.54 15.68
CA LEU A 156 -4.78 -2.26 14.98
C LEU A 156 -4.24 -1.14 15.86
N HIS A 157 -3.23 -0.44 15.33
CA HIS A 157 -2.57 0.69 15.97
C HIS A 157 -2.77 1.95 15.14
N TRP A 158 -3.27 3.01 15.79
CA TRP A 158 -3.44 4.31 15.18
C TRP A 158 -2.23 5.22 15.43
N VAL A 159 -1.83 5.95 14.39
CA VAL A 159 -0.78 6.96 14.48
C VAL A 159 -1.45 8.33 14.39
N PRO A 160 -1.45 9.12 15.47
CA PRO A 160 -2.06 10.44 15.48
C PRO A 160 -1.29 11.40 14.58
N LEU A 161 -1.99 12.41 14.04
CA LEU A 161 -1.40 13.44 13.17
C LEU A 161 -0.60 12.84 11.99
N CYS A 162 -1.08 11.72 11.46
CA CYS A 162 -0.42 10.98 10.41
C CYS A 162 -1.37 10.72 9.23
N GLY A 163 -0.85 10.85 8.01
CA GLY A 163 -1.52 10.51 6.75
C GLY A 163 -1.24 9.06 6.33
N HIS A 164 -1.02 8.88 5.02
CA HIS A 164 -0.83 7.55 4.39
C HIS A 164 0.54 6.91 4.62
N ALA A 165 1.51 7.66 5.11
CA ALA A 165 2.89 7.22 5.30
C ALA A 165 3.29 7.25 6.78
N PRO A 166 2.90 6.25 7.60
CA PRO A 166 3.17 6.23 9.04
C PRO A 166 4.60 5.76 9.40
N MET A 167 5.50 5.59 8.43
CA MET A 167 6.89 5.20 8.63
C MET A 167 7.83 6.41 8.65
#